data_cbc6749e5e395c95861e35cc9bb71060
#
_entry.id   cbc6749e5e395c95861e35cc9bb71060
#
_cell.length_a   1.000
_cell.length_b   1.000
_cell.length_c   1.000
_cell.angle_alpha   90.00
_cell.angle_beta   90.00
_cell.angle_gamma   90.00
#
_symmetry.space_group_name_H-M   'P 1'
#
loop_
_entity.id
_entity.type
_entity.pdbx_description
1 polymer ?
#
loop_
_entity_poly.entity_id
_entity_poly.type
_entity_poly.pdbx_seq_one_letter_code
_entity_poly.pdbx_strand_id
1 'polypeptide(L)'
;MTTPNTKTYTIDAAGKRLGKVATEAATVLMGKNEATFAKHIMSDVVVTIENASKLDIPEKKNGKIFQSFSGWPGGRKEERLDHLADRRGIAEVVKRTVNGMLPKNKHQKPLMKQLIINE
;
A
#
# COMPACT_ATOMS: atom_id res chain seq x y z
N MET A 1 6.82 7.50 13.71
CA MET A 1 7.88 8.32 14.33
C MET A 1 8.47 9.22 13.26
N THR A 2 8.42 10.52 13.47
CA THR A 2 8.96 11.51 12.52
C THR A 2 10.26 12.07 13.08
N THR A 3 11.26 12.14 12.21
CA THR A 3 12.52 12.83 12.51
C THR A 3 12.50 14.24 11.89
N PRO A 4 13.36 15.18 12.31
CA PRO A 4 13.41 16.51 11.72
C PRO A 4 13.62 16.52 10.20
N ASN A 5 14.21 15.46 9.64
CA ASN A 5 14.51 15.34 8.22
C ASN A 5 13.52 14.45 7.46
N THR A 6 12.44 14.03 8.12
CA THR A 6 11.42 13.17 7.47
C THR A 6 10.66 13.97 6.43
N LYS A 7 10.65 13.47 5.21
CA LYS A 7 9.89 14.06 4.11
C LYS A 7 8.47 13.49 4.12
N THR A 8 7.49 14.33 3.85
CA THR A 8 6.09 13.93 3.79
C THR A 8 5.56 14.14 2.37
N TYR A 9 4.92 13.11 1.82
CA TYR A 9 4.28 13.16 0.51
C TYR A 9 2.80 12.86 0.66
N THR A 10 1.97 13.60 -0.08
CA THR A 10 0.52 13.40 -0.09
C THR A 10 0.09 12.98 -1.49
N ILE A 11 -0.67 11.90 -1.58
CA ILE A 11 -1.21 11.38 -2.84
C ILE A 11 -2.74 11.44 -2.76
N ASP A 12 -3.36 12.12 -3.74
CA ASP A 12 -4.82 12.16 -3.87
C ASP A 12 -5.28 10.99 -4.74
N ALA A 13 -6.05 10.10 -4.15
CA ALA A 13 -6.54 8.89 -4.82
C ALA A 13 -7.86 9.12 -5.57
N ALA A 14 -8.50 10.28 -5.42
CA ALA A 14 -9.80 10.54 -6.05
C ALA A 14 -9.74 10.39 -7.57
N GLY A 15 -10.58 9.51 -8.13
CA GLY A 15 -10.65 9.27 -9.57
C GLY A 15 -9.48 8.51 -10.17
N LYS A 16 -8.53 8.09 -9.37
CA LYS A 16 -7.36 7.33 -9.86
C LYS A 16 -7.57 5.82 -9.68
N ARG A 17 -6.92 5.04 -10.52
CA ARG A 17 -6.94 3.58 -10.41
C ARG A 17 -6.11 3.12 -9.21
N LEU A 18 -6.54 2.03 -8.58
CA LEU A 18 -5.88 1.44 -7.42
C LEU A 18 -4.39 1.14 -7.70
N GLY A 19 -4.09 0.46 -8.80
CA GLY A 19 -2.72 0.09 -9.15
C GLY A 19 -1.81 1.29 -9.35
N LYS A 20 -2.33 2.38 -9.93
CA LYS A 20 -1.56 3.60 -10.15
C LYS A 20 -1.19 4.27 -8.83
N VAL A 21 -2.16 4.42 -7.94
CA VAL A 21 -1.94 5.00 -6.61
C VAL A 21 -0.95 4.16 -5.83
N ALA A 22 -1.10 2.84 -5.85
CA ALA A 22 -0.20 1.92 -5.16
C ALA A 22 1.22 2.00 -5.71
N THR A 23 1.38 2.12 -7.02
CA THR A 23 2.71 2.26 -7.65
C THR A 23 3.39 3.56 -7.22
N GLU A 24 2.67 4.66 -7.22
CA GLU A 24 3.20 5.96 -6.76
C GLU A 24 3.63 5.87 -5.29
N ALA A 25 2.78 5.33 -4.43
CA ALA A 25 3.06 5.19 -3.01
C ALA A 25 4.28 4.30 -2.76
N ALA A 26 4.36 3.15 -3.42
CA ALA A 26 5.48 2.24 -3.27
C ALA A 26 6.79 2.86 -3.76
N THR A 27 6.77 3.58 -4.88
CA THR A 27 7.94 4.27 -5.42
C THR A 27 8.49 5.30 -4.43
N VAL A 28 7.61 6.10 -3.85
CA VAL A 28 8.01 7.11 -2.86
C VAL A 28 8.50 6.46 -1.58
N LEU A 29 7.81 5.43 -1.08
CA LEU A 29 8.21 4.70 0.13
C LEU A 29 9.59 4.07 0.01
N MET A 30 9.91 3.51 -1.16
CA MET A 30 11.24 2.95 -1.42
C MET A 30 12.32 4.01 -1.61
N GLY A 31 11.94 5.28 -1.84
CA GLY A 31 12.87 6.35 -2.10
C GLY A 31 13.40 6.38 -3.53
N LYS A 32 12.76 5.72 -4.49
CA LYS A 32 13.22 5.68 -5.89
C LYS A 32 13.25 7.05 -6.57
N ASN A 33 12.49 8.01 -6.05
CA ASN A 33 12.49 9.38 -6.54
C ASN A 33 13.69 10.19 -6.03
N GLU A 34 14.51 9.61 -5.14
CA GLU A 34 15.72 10.25 -4.61
C GLU A 34 16.95 9.76 -5.36
N ALA A 35 17.92 10.66 -5.56
CA ALA A 35 19.19 10.31 -6.21
C ALA A 35 20.04 9.34 -5.37
N THR A 36 19.81 9.32 -4.06
CA THR A 36 20.53 8.46 -3.11
C THR A 36 19.89 7.08 -2.94
N PHE A 37 18.96 6.71 -3.82
CA PHE A 37 18.25 5.43 -3.71
C PHE A 37 19.21 4.24 -3.70
N ALA A 38 19.00 3.34 -2.73
CA ALA A 38 19.66 2.03 -2.66
C ALA A 38 18.70 1.05 -1.97
N LYS A 39 18.64 -0.19 -2.47
CA LYS A 39 17.69 -1.19 -1.96
C LYS A 39 17.95 -1.57 -0.51
N HIS A 40 19.18 -1.46 -0.05
CA HIS A 40 19.58 -1.83 1.32
C HIS A 40 19.42 -0.70 2.32
N ILE A 41 19.06 0.50 1.87
CA ILE A 41 18.86 1.69 2.72
C ILE A 41 17.37 1.97 2.82
N MET A 42 16.85 2.07 4.06
CA MET A 42 15.47 2.43 4.29
C MET A 42 15.27 3.93 4.09
N SER A 43 14.25 4.29 3.32
CA SER A 43 13.86 5.68 3.10
C SER A 43 13.18 6.26 4.35
N ASP A 44 13.49 7.50 4.69
CA ASP A 44 12.85 8.21 5.80
C ASP A 44 11.77 9.14 5.25
N VAL A 45 10.66 8.54 4.84
CA VAL A 45 9.56 9.21 4.14
C VAL A 45 8.23 8.75 4.73
N VAL A 46 7.30 9.69 4.92
CA VAL A 46 5.91 9.39 5.30
C VAL A 46 5.03 9.69 4.09
N VAL A 47 4.24 8.72 3.67
CA VAL A 47 3.31 8.87 2.55
C VAL A 47 1.89 8.84 3.08
N THR A 48 1.09 9.85 2.73
CA THR A 48 -0.33 9.94 3.06
C THR A 48 -1.15 9.83 1.80
N ILE A 49 -2.07 8.86 1.74
CA ILE A 49 -3.01 8.71 0.65
C ILE A 49 -4.37 9.24 1.13
N GLU A 50 -4.92 10.20 0.41
CA GLU A 50 -6.20 10.81 0.74
C GLU A 50 -7.28 10.38 -0.25
N ASN A 51 -8.54 10.45 0.18
CA ASN A 51 -9.71 10.12 -0.64
C ASN A 51 -9.69 8.69 -1.20
N ALA A 52 -9.21 7.72 -0.41
CA ALA A 52 -9.14 6.33 -0.83
C ALA A 52 -10.52 5.75 -1.19
N SER A 53 -11.58 6.22 -0.54
CA SER A 53 -12.95 5.80 -0.86
C SER A 53 -13.41 6.23 -2.25
N LYS A 54 -12.74 7.21 -2.85
CA LYS A 54 -13.06 7.75 -4.18
C LYS A 54 -12.21 7.15 -5.30
N LEU A 55 -11.50 6.06 -5.02
CA LEU A 55 -10.75 5.34 -6.04
C LEU A 55 -11.66 4.83 -7.16
N ASP A 56 -11.16 4.88 -8.40
CA ASP A 56 -11.84 4.31 -9.55
C ASP A 56 -11.47 2.83 -9.66
N ILE A 57 -12.36 1.97 -9.15
CA ILE A 57 -12.19 0.51 -9.21
C ILE A 57 -13.25 -0.05 -10.16
N PRO A 58 -12.88 -0.49 -11.39
CA PRO A 58 -13.84 -1.10 -12.30
C PRO A 58 -14.41 -2.41 -11.75
N GLU A 59 -15.64 -2.74 -12.11
CA GLU A 59 -16.30 -3.97 -11.65
C GLU A 59 -15.48 -5.21 -11.95
N LYS A 60 -14.79 -5.26 -13.08
CA LYS A 60 -13.93 -6.40 -13.45
C LYS A 60 -12.79 -6.63 -12.46
N LYS A 61 -12.40 -5.62 -11.67
CA LYS A 61 -11.35 -5.73 -10.66
C LYS A 61 -11.88 -6.21 -9.31
N ASN A 62 -13.19 -6.20 -9.09
CA ASN A 62 -13.78 -6.66 -7.84
C ASN A 62 -13.53 -8.15 -7.59
N GLY A 63 -13.26 -8.92 -8.64
CA GLY A 63 -12.93 -10.33 -8.52
C GLY A 63 -11.47 -10.63 -8.19
N LYS A 64 -10.62 -9.61 -8.04
CA LYS A 64 -9.21 -9.82 -7.68
C LYS A 64 -9.12 -10.55 -6.34
N ILE A 65 -8.28 -11.59 -6.30
CA ILE A 65 -8.13 -12.45 -5.12
C ILE A 65 -6.95 -12.00 -4.29
N PHE A 66 -7.19 -11.76 -3.00
CA PHE A 66 -6.14 -11.54 -2.00
C PHE A 66 -5.98 -12.81 -1.18
N GLN A 67 -4.77 -13.32 -1.11
CA GLN A 67 -4.47 -14.57 -0.41
C GLN A 67 -3.75 -14.28 0.90
N SER A 68 -4.06 -15.08 1.92
CA SER A 68 -3.35 -15.04 3.19
C SER A 68 -3.17 -16.47 3.71
N PHE A 69 -2.17 -16.66 4.56
CA PHE A 69 -1.86 -17.95 5.14
C PHE A 69 -1.45 -17.77 6.60
N SER A 70 -2.14 -18.48 7.49
CA SER A 70 -1.89 -18.38 8.94
C SER A 70 -0.65 -19.14 9.40
N GLY A 71 -0.09 -20.00 8.56
CA GLY A 71 1.01 -20.90 8.93
C GLY A 71 0.57 -22.24 9.46
N TRP A 72 -0.73 -22.48 9.63
CA TRP A 72 -1.30 -23.74 10.11
C TRP A 72 -1.86 -24.56 8.94
N PRO A 73 -1.89 -25.90 9.04
CA PRO A 73 -2.54 -26.72 8.01
C PRO A 73 -3.97 -26.25 7.75
N GLY A 74 -4.32 -26.05 6.48
CA GLY A 74 -5.64 -25.55 6.09
C GLY A 74 -5.84 -24.05 6.33
N GLY A 75 -4.79 -23.30 6.70
CA GLY A 75 -4.88 -21.88 7.02
C GLY A 75 -4.86 -20.94 5.82
N ARG A 76 -4.81 -21.45 4.59
CA ARG A 76 -4.86 -20.62 3.39
C ARG A 76 -6.26 -20.02 3.24
N LYS A 77 -6.31 -18.70 3.10
CA LYS A 77 -7.55 -17.97 2.88
C LYS A 77 -7.46 -17.16 1.61
N GLU A 78 -8.55 -17.11 0.88
CA GLU A 78 -8.69 -16.30 -0.31
C GLU A 78 -9.90 -15.39 -0.13
N GLU A 79 -9.75 -14.11 -0.51
CA GLU A 79 -10.80 -13.13 -0.34
C GLU A 79 -10.83 -12.23 -1.57
N ARG A 80 -12.03 -11.96 -2.09
CA ARG A 80 -12.20 -11.06 -3.23
C ARG A 80 -12.05 -9.62 -2.78
N LEU A 81 -11.65 -8.76 -3.73
CA LEU A 81 -11.44 -7.33 -3.46
C LEU A 81 -12.71 -6.67 -2.89
N ASP A 82 -13.86 -6.91 -3.50
CA ASP A 82 -15.12 -6.34 -3.05
C ASP A 82 -15.48 -6.77 -1.62
N HIS A 83 -15.30 -8.05 -1.32
CA HIS A 83 -15.56 -8.59 0.02
C HIS A 83 -14.58 -7.99 1.06
N LEU A 84 -13.31 -7.87 0.70
CA LEU A 84 -12.30 -7.28 1.58
C LEU A 84 -12.62 -5.81 1.87
N ALA A 85 -13.03 -5.04 0.85
CA ALA A 85 -13.40 -3.64 1.01
C ALA A 85 -14.61 -3.48 1.93
N ASP A 86 -15.60 -4.37 1.82
CA ASP A 86 -16.79 -4.34 2.69
C ASP A 86 -16.46 -4.73 4.13
N ARG A 87 -15.56 -5.69 4.32
CA ARG A 87 -15.22 -6.22 5.65
C ARG A 87 -14.24 -5.32 6.40
N ARG A 88 -13.21 -4.82 5.73
CA ARG A 88 -12.12 -4.07 6.36
C ARG A 88 -11.98 -2.63 5.88
N GLY A 89 -12.73 -2.25 4.86
CA GLY A 89 -12.64 -0.93 4.25
C GLY A 89 -11.64 -0.87 3.10
N ILE A 90 -11.77 0.16 2.30
CA ILE A 90 -10.92 0.35 1.11
C ILE A 90 -9.46 0.62 1.48
N ALA A 91 -9.21 1.20 2.66
CA ALA A 91 -7.84 1.44 3.12
C ALA A 91 -7.04 0.14 3.23
N GLU A 92 -7.66 -0.95 3.67
CA GLU A 92 -7.00 -2.25 3.75
C GLU A 92 -6.66 -2.80 2.37
N VAL A 93 -7.52 -2.59 1.38
CA VAL A 93 -7.27 -2.98 -0.01
C VAL A 93 -6.04 -2.25 -0.56
N VAL A 94 -5.98 -0.94 -0.36
CA VAL A 94 -4.84 -0.11 -0.79
C VAL A 94 -3.56 -0.57 -0.09
N LYS A 95 -3.63 -0.78 1.22
CA LYS A 95 -2.50 -1.21 2.03
C LYS A 95 -1.91 -2.53 1.54
N ARG A 96 -2.74 -3.53 1.27
CA ARG A 96 -2.29 -4.83 0.76
C ARG A 96 -1.69 -4.73 -0.63
N THR A 97 -2.24 -3.86 -1.48
CA THR A 97 -1.72 -3.64 -2.83
C THR A 97 -0.33 -3.01 -2.77
N VAL A 98 -0.15 -1.97 -1.95
CA VAL A 98 1.17 -1.33 -1.76
C VAL A 98 2.18 -2.33 -1.19
N ASN A 99 1.78 -3.10 -0.19
CA ASN A 99 2.65 -4.11 0.42
C ASN A 99 3.16 -5.13 -0.61
N GLY A 100 2.30 -5.53 -1.55
CA GLY A 100 2.69 -6.44 -2.63
C GLY A 100 3.69 -5.84 -3.61
N MET A 101 3.74 -4.52 -3.72
CA MET A 101 4.65 -3.80 -4.61
C MET A 101 6.00 -3.44 -3.96
N LEU A 102 6.10 -3.55 -2.64
CA LEU A 102 7.35 -3.28 -1.93
C LEU A 102 8.30 -4.48 -2.01
N PRO A 103 9.64 -4.24 -1.94
CA PRO A 103 10.62 -5.35 -1.91
C PRO A 103 10.38 -6.28 -0.73
N LYS A 104 10.56 -7.57 -0.94
CA LYS A 104 10.39 -8.60 0.09
C LYS A 104 11.66 -8.72 0.94
N ASN A 105 11.91 -7.73 1.79
CA ASN A 105 13.08 -7.70 2.68
C ASN A 105 12.65 -7.23 4.08
N LYS A 106 13.63 -7.12 4.99
CA LYS A 106 13.38 -6.71 6.38
C LYS A 106 12.82 -5.28 6.50
N HIS A 107 12.99 -4.43 5.48
CA HIS A 107 12.50 -3.05 5.49
C HIS A 107 11.02 -2.93 5.11
N GLN A 108 10.42 -4.00 4.60
CA GLN A 108 9.02 -3.96 4.14
C GLN A 108 8.05 -3.58 5.26
N LYS A 109 8.15 -4.21 6.42
CA LYS A 109 7.28 -3.90 7.55
C LYS A 109 7.46 -2.47 8.07
N PRO A 110 8.68 -1.97 8.30
CA PRO A 110 8.87 -0.57 8.68
C PRO A 110 8.34 0.41 7.64
N LEU A 111 8.53 0.14 6.34
CA LEU A 111 8.02 1.00 5.27
C LEU A 111 6.49 1.06 5.29
N MET A 112 5.82 -0.06 5.54
CA MET A 112 4.35 -0.08 5.65
C MET A 112 3.83 0.77 6.81
N LYS A 113 4.61 0.92 7.89
CA LYS A 113 4.26 1.79 9.00
C LYS A 113 4.36 3.27 8.64
N GLN A 114 5.11 3.61 7.60
CA GLN A 114 5.25 4.98 7.10
C GLN A 114 4.12 5.37 6.13
N LEU A 115 3.21 4.45 5.84
CA LEU A 115 2.07 4.69 4.96
C LEU A 115 0.83 4.99 5.80
N ILE A 116 0.19 6.12 5.50
CA ILE A 116 -1.06 6.56 6.14
C ILE A 116 -2.13 6.63 5.05
N ILE A 117 -3.28 6.01 5.28
CA ILE A 117 -4.37 5.99 4.31
C ILE A 117 -5.61 6.58 4.96
N ASN A 118 -6.13 7.64 4.36
CA ASN A 118 -7.36 8.31 4.77
C ASN A 118 -8.46 8.04 3.73
N GLU A 119 -9.60 7.55 4.19
CA GLU A 119 -10.75 7.28 3.31
C GLU A 119 -11.55 8.56 2.95
#